data_92b50fc8ea1f13d1c9fee329bbf26fbb
#
_entry.id   92b50fc8ea1f13d1c9fee329bbf26fbb
#
_cell.length_a   1.000
_cell.length_b   1.000
_cell.length_c   1.000
_cell.angle_alpha   90.00
_cell.angle_beta   90.00
_cell.angle_gamma   90.00
#
_symmetry.space_group_name_H-M   'P 1'
#
loop_
_entity.id
_entity.type
_entity.pdbx_description
1 polymer ?
#
loop_
_entity_poly.entity_id
_entity_poly.type
_entity_poly.pdbx_seq_one_letter_code
_entity_poly.pdbx_strand_id
1 'polypeptide(L)' 'MPMYETTVRTPQGEEKKRIYAGTPQEAKKLIEQMYGGPRAVPYIPHIVPS' A
#
# COMPACT_ATOMS: atom_id res chain seq x y z
N MET A 1 -9.95 -3.39 12.04
CA MET A 1 -9.37 -3.79 10.76
C MET A 1 -7.85 -3.84 10.89
N PRO A 2 -7.20 -4.83 10.29
CA PRO A 2 -5.74 -4.88 10.37
C PRO A 2 -5.10 -3.73 9.59
N MET A 3 -3.89 -3.41 10.00
CA MET A 3 -3.08 -2.43 9.29
C MET A 3 -2.15 -3.15 8.32
N TYR A 4 -2.07 -2.66 7.11
CA TYR A 4 -1.16 -3.17 6.08
C TYR A 4 -0.12 -2.14 5.74
N GLU A 5 1.07 -2.62 5.39
CA GLU A 5 2.17 -1.77 4.97
C GLU A 5 2.65 -2.22 3.59
N THR A 6 2.95 -1.27 2.75
CA THR A 6 3.55 -1.54 1.44
C THR A 6 4.51 -0.43 1.07
N THR A 7 5.34 -0.71 0.07
CA THR A 7 6.26 0.28 -0.48
C THR A 7 5.62 0.90 -1.72
N VAL A 8 5.58 2.22 -1.74
CA VAL A 8 5.01 2.99 -2.84
C VAL A 8 6.14 3.65 -3.61
N ARG A 9 6.09 3.57 -4.92
CA ARG A 9 7.04 4.26 -5.78
C ARG A 9 6.55 5.68 -6.06
N THR A 10 7.42 6.64 -5.78
CA THR A 10 7.15 8.05 -6.03
C THR A 10 8.26 8.63 -6.90
N PRO A 11 8.07 9.82 -7.51
CA PRO A 11 9.15 10.47 -8.25
C PRO A 11 10.40 10.74 -7.43
N GLN A 12 10.26 10.85 -6.11
CA GLN A 12 11.40 11.05 -5.22
C GLN A 12 12.04 9.76 -4.76
N GLY A 13 11.46 8.59 -5.11
CA GLY A 13 11.96 7.30 -4.68
C GLY A 13 10.86 6.45 -4.07
N GLU A 14 11.26 5.48 -3.26
CA GLU A 14 10.30 4.58 -2.61
C GLU A 14 10.01 5.02 -1.19
N GLU A 15 8.74 4.94 -0.81
CA GLU A 15 8.30 5.28 0.54
C GLU A 15 7.41 4.17 1.08
N LYS A 16 7.51 3.92 2.39
CA LYS A 16 6.63 2.96 3.05
C LYS A 16 5.37 3.68 3.49
N LYS A 17 4.22 3.07 3.19
CA LYS A 17 2.91 3.59 3.57
C LYS A 17 2.11 2.52 4.26
N ARG A 18 1.27 2.94 5.20
CA ARG A 18 0.40 2.07 5.97
C ARG A 18 -1.04 2.46 5.77
N ILE A 19 -1.91 1.48 5.75
CA ILE A 19 -3.34 1.71 5.59
C ILE A 19 -4.13 0.60 6.30
N TYR A 20 -5.29 0.97 6.84
CA TYR A 20 -6.22 0.00 7.39
C TYR A 20 -7.08 -0.57 6.29
N ALA A 21 -7.18 -1.88 6.22
CA ALA A 21 -8.00 -2.55 5.22
C ALA A 21 -8.38 -3.94 5.71
N GLY A 22 -9.36 -4.55 5.07
CA GLY A 22 -9.80 -5.89 5.41
C GLY A 22 -8.96 -7.00 4.81
N THR A 23 -8.33 -6.75 3.67
CA THR A 23 -7.48 -7.73 2.98
C THR A 23 -6.28 -7.04 2.36
N PRO A 24 -5.19 -7.79 2.06
CA PRO A 24 -4.05 -7.20 1.37
C PRO A 24 -4.41 -6.61 0.00
N GLN A 25 -5.29 -7.27 -0.72
CA GLN A 25 -5.71 -6.80 -2.03
C GLN A 25 -6.46 -5.48 -1.93
N GLU A 26 -7.32 -5.35 -0.93
CA GLU A 26 -8.03 -4.11 -0.69
C GLU A 26 -7.08 -2.98 -0.32
N ALA A 27 -6.10 -3.27 0.54
CA ALA A 27 -5.08 -2.29 0.91
C ALA A 27 -4.31 -1.81 -0.31
N LYS A 28 -3.89 -2.74 -1.17
CA LYS A 28 -3.18 -2.41 -2.40
C LYS A 28 -4.02 -1.49 -3.28
N LYS A 29 -5.29 -1.84 -3.47
CA LYS A 29 -6.20 -1.07 -4.31
C LYS A 29 -6.39 0.35 -3.79
N LEU A 30 -6.57 0.50 -2.49
CA LEU A 30 -6.74 1.81 -1.88
C LEU A 30 -5.50 2.68 -2.05
N ILE A 31 -4.33 2.11 -1.82
CA ILE A 31 -3.08 2.85 -1.98
C ILE A 31 -2.83 3.20 -3.44
N GLU A 32 -3.13 2.29 -4.36
CA GLU A 32 -3.01 2.58 -5.79
C GLU A 32 -3.85 3.79 -6.20
N GLN A 33 -5.07 3.88 -5.68
CA GLN A 33 -5.94 5.02 -5.99
C GLN A 33 -5.38 6.33 -5.45
N MET A 34 -4.68 6.27 -4.31
CA MET A 34 -4.09 7.45 -3.72
C MET A 34 -2.86 7.94 -4.49
N TYR A 35 -2.14 7.05 -5.14
CA TYR A 35 -0.85 7.36 -5.75
C TYR A 35 -0.81 7.19 -7.27
N GLY A 36 -1.97 7.05 -7.89
CA GLY A 36 -2.05 7.14 -9.35
C GLY A 36 -2.10 5.83 -10.11
N GLY A 37 -2.22 4.70 -9.45
CA GLY A 37 -2.50 3.45 -10.14
C GLY A 37 -1.59 2.28 -9.80
N PRO A 38 -1.75 1.16 -10.54
CA PRO A 38 -1.06 -0.10 -10.19
C PRO A 38 0.46 -0.01 -10.22
N ARG A 39 1.03 0.89 -11.01
CA ARG A 39 2.49 1.02 -11.11
C ARG A 39 3.11 1.63 -9.86
N ALA A 40 2.31 2.36 -9.07
CA ALA A 40 2.81 2.99 -7.86
C ALA A 40 3.02 1.97 -6.73
N VAL A 41 2.34 0.82 -6.78
CA VAL A 41 2.42 -0.19 -5.73
C VAL A 41 2.78 -1.54 -6.36
N PRO A 42 4.07 -1.77 -6.67
CA PRO A 42 4.48 -3.03 -7.30
C PRO A 42 4.51 -4.21 -6.33
N TYR A 43 4.34 -3.97 -5.05
CA TYR A 43 4.43 -5.00 -4.02
C TYR A 43 3.06 -5.24 -3.38
N ILE A 44 2.83 -6.49 -2.98
CA ILE A 44 1.61 -6.82 -2.22
C ILE A 44 1.79 -6.35 -0.79
N PRO A 45 0.85 -5.57 -0.24
CA PRO A 45 0.94 -5.14 1.16
C PRO A 45 0.94 -6.34 2.12
N HIS A 46 1.64 -6.18 3.23
CA HIS A 46 1.68 -7.19 4.27
C HIS A 46 1.13 -6.63 5.57
N ILE A 47 0.63 -7.53 6.41
CA ILE A 47 0.03 -7.14 7.69
C ILE A 47 1.12 -6.65 8.64
N VAL A 48 0.80 -5.59 9.39
CA VAL A 48 1.72 -5.01 10.36
C VAL A 48 1.12 -5.23 11.74
N PRO A 49 1.88 -5.77 12.70
CA PRO A 49 1.40 -5.88 14.07
C PRO A 49 1.11 -4.51 14.64
N SER A 50 -0.06 -4.39 15.25
CA SER A 50 -0.46 -3.12 15.86
C SER A 50 -0.01 -3.04 17.31
#